data_63d1b5a2823eb10dd1547f4166600d4c
#
_entry.id   63d1b5a2823eb10dd1547f4166600d4c
#
_cell.length_a   1.000
_cell.length_b   1.000
_cell.length_c   1.000
_cell.angle_alpha   90.00
_cell.angle_beta   90.00
_cell.angle_gamma   90.00
#
_symmetry.space_group_name_H-M   'P 1'
#
loop_
_entity.id
_entity.type
_entity.pdbx_description
1 polymer ?
#
loop_
_entity_poly.entity_id
_entity_poly.type
_entity_poly.pdbx_seq_one_letter_code
_entity_poly.pdbx_strand_id
1 'polypeptide(L)'
;MHQTRQSRADRDAAAPLRIQPVEGRRALKRFLSMPARLYARDRRWVQPLMLERLEHLNPNKNPYFEHAEVAYWIALRGDRPVGRISAQVDRLHLERHQDGSGQFGFLEAEDDPEVFAALFEAAEAWLKARGMRRATGPFSLSINDESGLLIDGFETPPYLMMGHAPRFYRVRVEERGYRKARDLIAYAFDVMAPPPPRAQRLLERLSKGAGLRFRPIAMRRFEQELQTVVDIFNDAWSDNWAFVPMTPAEVRYMGRNLKPILRAGHAWIGEVDGAPAAMTVTLPNVNEAIADLGGRLLPFGWAKLLWRLKVRGTRSARMPLMGVRKKYQGTPKGAALALGVIEAVRGWHAAHGAKEAELSWVLEDNLPTHDIIRMVGGRPCKTYRVFEKELT
;
A
#
# COMPACT_ATOMS: atom_id res chain seq x y z
N MET A 1 6.21 35.95 -24.03
CA MET A 1 6.13 34.51 -23.70
C MET A 1 4.95 34.10 -22.79
N HIS A 2 4.40 34.97 -21.92
CA HIS A 2 3.23 34.62 -21.04
C HIS A 2 1.90 34.47 -21.79
N GLN A 3 1.59 35.32 -22.78
CA GLN A 3 0.34 35.23 -23.53
C GLN A 3 0.18 33.94 -24.35
N THR A 4 1.26 33.38 -24.90
CA THR A 4 1.22 32.15 -25.70
C THR A 4 0.97 30.91 -24.86
N ARG A 5 1.38 30.89 -23.57
CA ARG A 5 1.13 29.75 -22.66
C ARG A 5 -0.35 29.73 -22.16
N GLN A 6 -0.92 30.90 -21.89
CA GLN A 6 -2.31 31.01 -21.44
C GLN A 6 -3.28 30.59 -22.56
N SER A 7 -3.05 31.00 -23.81
CA SER A 7 -3.87 30.62 -24.96
C SER A 7 -3.80 29.11 -25.34
N ARG A 8 -2.73 28.40 -24.96
CA ARG A 8 -2.63 26.95 -25.18
C ARG A 8 -3.37 26.17 -24.09
N ALA A 9 -3.31 26.60 -22.84
CA ALA A 9 -4.05 25.98 -21.73
C ALA A 9 -5.57 26.13 -21.92
N ASP A 10 -6.03 27.27 -22.38
CA ASP A 10 -7.46 27.52 -22.64
C ASP A 10 -7.97 26.69 -23.82
N ARG A 11 -7.18 26.56 -24.88
CA ARG A 11 -7.51 25.69 -26.02
C ARG A 11 -7.54 24.21 -25.64
N ASP A 12 -6.60 23.74 -24.79
CA ASP A 12 -6.59 22.36 -24.31
C ASP A 12 -7.77 22.08 -23.36
N ALA A 13 -8.25 23.08 -22.61
CA ALA A 13 -9.43 22.94 -21.74
C ALA A 13 -10.73 22.77 -22.54
N ALA A 14 -10.86 23.44 -23.70
CA ALA A 14 -12.01 23.35 -24.59
C ALA A 14 -11.93 22.17 -25.58
N ALA A 15 -10.80 21.46 -25.65
CA ALA A 15 -10.63 20.34 -26.56
C ALA A 15 -11.48 19.12 -26.14
N PRO A 16 -12.01 18.33 -27.10
CA PRO A 16 -12.80 17.14 -26.80
C PRO A 16 -12.01 16.15 -25.96
N LEU A 17 -12.69 15.52 -25.01
CA LEU A 17 -12.13 14.46 -24.18
C LEU A 17 -11.89 13.19 -25.01
N ARG A 18 -10.75 12.58 -24.85
CA ARG A 18 -10.38 11.33 -25.53
C ARG A 18 -9.73 10.38 -24.55
N ILE A 19 -10.20 9.12 -24.51
CA ILE A 19 -9.58 8.04 -23.78
C ILE A 19 -8.64 7.29 -24.72
N GLN A 20 -7.38 7.14 -24.29
CA GLN A 20 -6.35 6.46 -25.05
C GLN A 20 -5.80 5.27 -24.25
N PRO A 21 -5.79 4.05 -24.81
CA PRO A 21 -5.05 2.93 -24.24
C PRO A 21 -3.55 3.24 -24.12
N VAL A 22 -2.94 2.70 -23.08
CA VAL A 22 -1.51 2.89 -22.81
C VAL A 22 -0.73 1.72 -23.38
N GLU A 23 -0.12 1.93 -24.54
CA GLU A 23 0.67 0.91 -25.24
C GLU A 23 2.13 1.39 -25.38
N GLY A 24 3.04 0.50 -24.99
CA GLY A 24 4.47 0.75 -25.10
C GLY A 24 5.03 1.71 -24.06
N ARG A 25 6.37 1.74 -24.00
CA ARG A 25 7.12 2.41 -22.93
C ARG A 25 6.91 3.92 -22.84
N ARG A 26 6.68 4.60 -23.98
CA ARG A 26 6.47 6.07 -24.01
C ARG A 26 5.13 6.45 -23.38
N ALA A 27 4.06 5.73 -23.76
CA ALA A 27 2.73 5.95 -23.20
C ALA A 27 2.69 5.58 -21.71
N LEU A 28 3.36 4.47 -21.30
CA LEU A 28 3.48 4.09 -19.90
C LEU A 28 4.20 5.17 -19.06
N LYS A 29 5.27 5.77 -19.57
CA LYS A 29 5.92 6.89 -18.88
C LYS A 29 4.98 8.08 -18.72
N ARG A 30 4.16 8.39 -19.74
CA ARG A 30 3.17 9.46 -19.69
C ARG A 30 2.11 9.17 -18.64
N PHE A 31 1.59 7.94 -18.60
CA PHE A 31 0.67 7.45 -17.58
C PHE A 31 1.24 7.60 -16.15
N LEU A 32 2.49 7.16 -15.93
CA LEU A 32 3.15 7.24 -14.63
C LEU A 32 3.51 8.66 -14.19
N SER A 33 3.79 9.57 -15.13
CA SER A 33 4.15 10.96 -14.82
C SER A 33 2.94 11.89 -14.63
N MET A 34 1.73 11.45 -15.01
CA MET A 34 0.52 12.27 -14.96
C MET A 34 0.20 12.82 -13.56
N PRO A 35 0.29 12.04 -12.45
CA PRO A 35 0.00 12.55 -11.11
C PRO A 35 0.87 13.73 -10.67
N ALA A 36 2.12 13.79 -11.11
CA ALA A 36 3.02 14.90 -10.76
C ALA A 36 2.46 16.28 -11.17
N ARG A 37 1.59 16.30 -12.16
CA ARG A 37 0.92 17.51 -12.60
C ARG A 37 -0.30 17.84 -11.74
N LEU A 38 -1.11 16.85 -11.40
CA LEU A 38 -2.28 17.01 -10.54
C LEU A 38 -1.87 17.53 -9.16
N TYR A 39 -0.83 16.92 -8.59
CA TYR A 39 -0.33 17.22 -7.26
C TYR A 39 0.76 18.29 -7.21
N ALA A 40 1.00 19.03 -8.31
CA ALA A 40 2.09 20.04 -8.37
C ALA A 40 2.02 21.11 -7.28
N ARG A 41 0.83 21.36 -6.72
CA ARG A 41 0.59 22.34 -5.63
C ARG A 41 0.37 21.69 -4.27
N ASP A 42 0.28 20.36 -4.21
CA ASP A 42 0.12 19.64 -2.95
C ASP A 42 1.48 19.24 -2.37
N ARG A 43 1.89 19.93 -1.31
CA ARG A 43 3.17 19.68 -0.62
C ARG A 43 3.22 18.36 0.14
N ARG A 44 2.07 17.69 0.33
CA ARG A 44 1.98 16.41 1.02
C ARG A 44 2.24 15.25 0.07
N TRP A 45 1.94 15.45 -1.21
CA TRP A 45 2.17 14.41 -2.19
C TRP A 45 3.66 14.19 -2.44
N VAL A 46 4.07 12.94 -2.51
CA VAL A 46 5.44 12.53 -2.80
C VAL A 46 5.47 11.82 -4.14
N GLN A 47 6.27 12.35 -5.06
CA GLN A 47 6.41 11.75 -6.38
C GLN A 47 7.15 10.42 -6.29
N PRO A 48 6.51 9.29 -6.70
CA PRO A 48 7.16 7.98 -6.73
C PRO A 48 8.37 7.97 -7.68
N LEU A 49 9.32 7.10 -7.41
CA LEU A 49 10.48 6.93 -8.27
C LEU A 49 10.07 6.33 -9.62
N MET A 50 10.31 7.06 -10.69
CA MET A 50 9.91 6.65 -12.05
C MET A 50 10.51 5.29 -12.45
N LEU A 51 11.76 5.03 -12.05
CA LEU A 51 12.45 3.76 -12.37
C LEU A 51 11.74 2.58 -11.68
N GLU A 52 11.40 2.74 -10.43
CA GLU A 52 10.70 1.72 -9.63
C GLU A 52 9.29 1.48 -10.20
N ARG A 53 8.51 2.53 -10.50
CA ARG A 53 7.18 2.38 -11.10
C ARG A 53 7.21 1.70 -12.48
N LEU A 54 8.21 2.00 -13.31
CA LEU A 54 8.40 1.33 -14.61
C LEU A 54 8.76 -0.14 -14.45
N GLU A 55 9.48 -0.50 -13.40
CA GLU A 55 9.79 -1.90 -13.10
C GLU A 55 8.58 -2.63 -12.52
N HIS A 56 7.84 -1.99 -11.61
CA HIS A 56 6.62 -2.52 -11.02
C HIS A 56 5.54 -2.83 -12.07
N LEU A 57 5.39 -1.99 -13.10
CA LEU A 57 4.44 -2.20 -14.20
C LEU A 57 5.04 -2.95 -15.41
N ASN A 58 6.19 -3.58 -15.26
CA ASN A 58 6.80 -4.36 -16.34
C ASN A 58 6.39 -5.84 -16.24
N PRO A 59 5.61 -6.37 -17.21
CA PRO A 59 5.14 -7.76 -17.16
C PRO A 59 6.26 -8.80 -17.24
N ASN A 60 7.45 -8.42 -17.75
CA ASN A 60 8.60 -9.31 -17.80
C ASN A 60 9.40 -9.35 -16.48
N LYS A 61 9.06 -8.52 -15.50
CA LYS A 61 9.79 -8.40 -14.23
C LYS A 61 8.93 -8.67 -13.01
N ASN A 62 7.70 -8.18 -13.01
CA ASN A 62 6.77 -8.33 -11.89
C ASN A 62 5.93 -9.60 -12.09
N PRO A 63 6.09 -10.61 -11.21
CA PRO A 63 5.39 -11.88 -11.32
C PRO A 63 3.87 -11.81 -11.13
N TYR A 64 3.32 -10.69 -10.67
CA TYR A 64 1.87 -10.45 -10.66
C TYR A 64 1.25 -10.70 -12.04
N PHE A 65 1.94 -10.32 -13.12
CA PHE A 65 1.48 -10.51 -14.49
C PHE A 65 1.49 -11.97 -14.97
N GLU A 66 2.05 -12.91 -14.21
CA GLU A 66 1.95 -14.35 -14.51
C GLU A 66 0.53 -14.87 -14.31
N HIS A 67 -0.26 -14.24 -13.42
CA HIS A 67 -1.62 -14.64 -13.09
C HIS A 67 -2.68 -13.54 -13.29
N ALA A 68 -2.30 -12.34 -13.71
CA ALA A 68 -3.22 -11.23 -13.92
C ALA A 68 -3.09 -10.60 -15.30
N GLU A 69 -4.23 -10.21 -15.87
CA GLU A 69 -4.28 -9.31 -17.01
C GLU A 69 -4.52 -7.90 -16.54
N VAL A 70 -3.83 -6.92 -17.12
CA VAL A 70 -3.94 -5.51 -16.74
C VAL A 70 -4.00 -4.63 -17.98
N ALA A 71 -4.91 -3.68 -17.98
CA ALA A 71 -4.98 -2.63 -19.00
C ALA A 71 -4.93 -1.24 -18.33
N TYR A 72 -4.44 -0.27 -19.09
CA TYR A 72 -4.27 1.10 -18.62
C TYR A 72 -4.82 2.09 -19.62
N TRP A 73 -5.44 3.17 -19.14
CA TRP A 73 -5.92 4.27 -19.99
C TRP A 73 -5.49 5.62 -19.44
N ILE A 74 -5.30 6.56 -20.36
CA ILE A 74 -5.07 7.95 -20.06
C ILE A 74 -6.15 8.80 -20.73
N ALA A 75 -6.75 9.70 -19.99
CA ALA A 75 -7.70 10.69 -20.49
C ALA A 75 -6.94 11.93 -20.96
N LEU A 76 -7.26 12.42 -22.14
CA LEU A 76 -6.62 13.56 -22.79
C LEU A 76 -7.65 14.61 -23.20
N ARG A 77 -7.38 15.88 -22.90
CA ARG A 77 -7.99 17.04 -23.59
C ARG A 77 -6.93 17.66 -24.50
N GLY A 78 -7.14 17.54 -25.82
CA GLY A 78 -6.06 17.79 -26.78
C GLY A 78 -4.86 16.84 -26.50
N ASP A 79 -3.69 17.43 -26.25
CA ASP A 79 -2.49 16.68 -25.86
C ASP A 79 -2.28 16.65 -24.34
N ARG A 80 -3.14 17.27 -23.56
CA ARG A 80 -2.98 17.39 -22.11
C ARG A 80 -3.56 16.19 -21.37
N PRO A 81 -2.76 15.41 -20.61
CA PRO A 81 -3.30 14.37 -19.73
C PRO A 81 -4.13 14.99 -18.61
N VAL A 82 -5.38 14.55 -18.46
CA VAL A 82 -6.33 15.02 -17.45
C VAL A 82 -6.79 13.92 -16.49
N GLY A 83 -6.52 12.66 -16.81
CA GLY A 83 -6.82 11.53 -15.94
C GLY A 83 -6.15 10.24 -16.38
N ARG A 84 -6.16 9.25 -15.51
CA ARG A 84 -5.69 7.88 -15.78
C ARG A 84 -6.45 6.87 -14.92
N ILE A 85 -6.53 5.63 -15.39
CA ILE A 85 -7.09 4.50 -14.66
C ILE A 85 -6.45 3.20 -15.15
N SER A 86 -6.45 2.16 -14.34
CA SER A 86 -6.20 0.78 -14.76
C SER A 86 -7.44 -0.08 -14.52
N ALA A 87 -7.52 -1.20 -15.23
CA ALA A 87 -8.38 -2.31 -14.87
C ALA A 87 -7.57 -3.60 -14.92
N GLN A 88 -7.86 -4.52 -14.02
CA GLN A 88 -7.16 -5.80 -13.92
C GLN A 88 -8.12 -6.94 -13.57
N VAL A 89 -7.77 -8.13 -14.07
CA VAL A 89 -8.42 -9.40 -13.74
C VAL A 89 -7.35 -10.33 -13.18
N ASP A 90 -7.44 -10.63 -11.91
CA ASP A 90 -6.52 -11.52 -11.20
C ASP A 90 -7.12 -12.91 -11.06
N ARG A 91 -6.51 -13.91 -11.72
CA ARG A 91 -7.00 -15.29 -11.71
C ARG A 91 -6.94 -15.92 -10.32
N LEU A 92 -5.92 -15.61 -9.52
CA LEU A 92 -5.81 -16.13 -8.16
C LEU A 92 -6.91 -15.57 -7.25
N HIS A 93 -7.30 -14.30 -7.45
CA HIS A 93 -8.46 -13.73 -6.76
C HIS A 93 -9.75 -14.48 -7.16
N LEU A 94 -9.98 -14.65 -8.45
CA LEU A 94 -11.18 -15.32 -8.97
C LEU A 94 -11.28 -16.79 -8.53
N GLU A 95 -10.17 -17.52 -8.56
CA GLU A 95 -10.12 -18.90 -8.10
C GLU A 95 -10.47 -19.02 -6.61
N ARG A 96 -10.00 -18.07 -5.79
CA ARG A 96 -10.21 -18.10 -4.36
C ARG A 96 -11.59 -17.63 -3.94
N HIS A 97 -12.07 -16.53 -4.49
CA HIS A 97 -13.29 -15.86 -4.03
C HIS A 97 -14.52 -16.17 -4.87
N GLN A 98 -14.36 -16.59 -6.13
CA GLN A 98 -15.43 -16.97 -7.06
C GLN A 98 -16.54 -15.93 -7.18
N ASP A 99 -16.21 -14.65 -6.93
CA ASP A 99 -17.16 -13.54 -6.84
C ASP A 99 -17.39 -12.80 -8.16
N GLY A 100 -16.65 -13.17 -9.21
CA GLY A 100 -16.70 -12.54 -10.53
C GLY A 100 -16.21 -11.09 -10.54
N SER A 101 -15.37 -10.72 -9.58
CA SER A 101 -14.84 -9.35 -9.44
C SER A 101 -13.58 -9.15 -10.28
N GLY A 102 -13.60 -8.11 -11.13
CA GLY A 102 -12.38 -7.49 -11.61
C GLY A 102 -12.06 -6.25 -10.78
N GLN A 103 -10.84 -5.75 -10.90
CA GLN A 103 -10.42 -4.61 -10.10
C GLN A 103 -10.13 -3.40 -10.99
N PHE A 104 -10.23 -2.18 -10.40
CA PHE A 104 -9.70 -0.95 -10.99
C PHE A 104 -8.64 -0.34 -10.06
N GLY A 105 -7.71 0.45 -10.64
CA GLY A 105 -6.66 1.08 -9.85
C GLY A 105 -6.00 2.25 -10.57
N PHE A 106 -4.91 2.77 -10.01
CA PHE A 106 -4.16 3.91 -10.54
C PHE A 106 -5.06 5.10 -10.93
N LEU A 107 -6.23 5.23 -10.27
CA LEU A 107 -7.20 6.27 -10.55
C LEU A 107 -6.64 7.63 -10.15
N GLU A 108 -6.48 8.49 -11.14
CA GLU A 108 -6.10 9.89 -10.96
C GLU A 108 -6.81 10.74 -12.01
N ALA A 109 -7.44 11.83 -11.59
CA ALA A 109 -8.11 12.74 -12.53
C ALA A 109 -8.22 14.16 -11.98
N GLU A 110 -8.32 15.14 -12.88
CA GLU A 110 -8.75 16.49 -12.53
C GLU A 110 -10.20 16.45 -12.02
N ASP A 111 -10.63 17.44 -11.25
CA ASP A 111 -12.01 17.53 -10.74
C ASP A 111 -13.00 17.85 -11.88
N ASP A 112 -13.28 16.85 -12.69
CA ASP A 112 -14.14 16.92 -13.86
C ASP A 112 -14.98 15.64 -13.97
N PRO A 113 -16.32 15.72 -13.79
CA PRO A 113 -17.22 14.56 -13.88
C PRO A 113 -17.12 13.81 -15.22
N GLU A 114 -16.88 14.52 -16.33
CA GLU A 114 -16.75 13.91 -17.65
C GLU A 114 -15.51 13.03 -17.74
N VAL A 115 -14.39 13.48 -17.15
CA VAL A 115 -13.15 12.70 -17.11
C VAL A 115 -13.32 11.43 -16.29
N PHE A 116 -13.94 11.52 -15.10
CA PHE A 116 -14.23 10.34 -14.28
C PHE A 116 -15.17 9.38 -15.01
N ALA A 117 -16.23 9.89 -15.65
CA ALA A 117 -17.17 9.07 -16.42
C ALA A 117 -16.43 8.26 -17.50
N ALA A 118 -15.69 8.94 -18.35
CA ALA A 118 -15.01 8.31 -19.48
C ALA A 118 -13.94 7.30 -19.04
N LEU A 119 -13.20 7.56 -17.93
CA LEU A 119 -12.22 6.63 -17.37
C LEU A 119 -12.89 5.36 -16.85
N PHE A 120 -13.95 5.51 -16.05
CA PHE A 120 -14.68 4.36 -15.52
C PHE A 120 -15.37 3.55 -16.61
N GLU A 121 -15.99 4.21 -17.61
CA GLU A 121 -16.58 3.53 -18.77
C GLU A 121 -15.57 2.65 -19.52
N ALA A 122 -14.35 3.15 -19.76
CA ALA A 122 -13.29 2.38 -20.38
C ALA A 122 -12.87 1.16 -19.55
N ALA A 123 -12.67 1.35 -18.23
CA ALA A 123 -12.30 0.27 -17.32
C ALA A 123 -13.42 -0.77 -17.19
N GLU A 124 -14.66 -0.34 -16.99
CA GLU A 124 -15.84 -1.22 -16.86
C GLU A 124 -16.11 -2.00 -18.13
N ALA A 125 -16.03 -1.37 -19.31
CA ALA A 125 -16.19 -2.05 -20.60
C ALA A 125 -15.12 -3.15 -20.80
N TRP A 126 -13.89 -2.88 -20.41
CA TRP A 126 -12.80 -3.86 -20.49
C TRP A 126 -13.01 -5.04 -19.54
N LEU A 127 -13.49 -4.79 -18.31
CA LEU A 127 -13.83 -5.83 -17.34
C LEU A 127 -15.02 -6.68 -17.81
N LYS A 128 -16.10 -6.05 -18.32
CA LYS A 128 -17.26 -6.76 -18.88
C LYS A 128 -16.86 -7.67 -20.04
N ALA A 129 -16.03 -7.20 -20.95
CA ALA A 129 -15.53 -7.99 -22.07
C ALA A 129 -14.75 -9.25 -21.64
N ARG A 130 -14.30 -9.31 -20.37
CA ARG A 130 -13.63 -10.47 -19.74
C ARG A 130 -14.56 -11.28 -18.82
N GLY A 131 -15.86 -11.00 -18.88
CA GLY A 131 -16.87 -11.74 -18.12
C GLY A 131 -16.94 -11.34 -16.62
N MET A 132 -16.33 -10.23 -16.24
CA MET A 132 -16.45 -9.73 -14.86
C MET A 132 -17.85 -9.14 -14.63
N ARG A 133 -18.42 -9.47 -13.50
CA ARG A 133 -19.75 -9.01 -13.07
C ARG A 133 -19.71 -7.90 -12.05
N ARG A 134 -18.54 -7.65 -11.48
CA ARG A 134 -18.29 -6.61 -10.47
C ARG A 134 -16.97 -5.93 -10.73
N ALA A 135 -16.90 -4.62 -10.47
CA ALA A 135 -15.68 -3.85 -10.39
C ALA A 135 -15.42 -3.44 -8.94
N THR A 136 -14.22 -3.72 -8.43
CA THR A 136 -13.80 -3.41 -7.05
C THR A 136 -12.50 -2.63 -7.07
N GLY A 137 -12.31 -1.66 -6.18
CA GLY A 137 -11.05 -0.90 -6.10
C GLY A 137 -11.18 0.43 -5.33
N PRO A 138 -10.13 1.27 -5.39
CA PRO A 138 -8.94 1.08 -6.22
C PRO A 138 -7.92 0.12 -5.60
N PHE A 139 -7.28 -0.69 -6.46
CA PHE A 139 -6.08 -1.46 -6.16
C PHE A 139 -5.02 -1.16 -7.23
N SER A 140 -3.85 -0.67 -6.82
CA SER A 140 -2.79 -0.34 -7.78
C SER A 140 -1.87 -1.53 -7.99
N LEU A 141 -2.39 -2.52 -8.54
CA LEU A 141 -2.35 -3.87 -9.02
C LEU A 141 -3.16 -4.81 -8.09
N SER A 142 -2.61 -5.31 -7.00
CA SER A 142 -3.26 -6.26 -6.09
C SER A 142 -3.63 -5.63 -4.75
N ILE A 143 -4.35 -6.39 -3.92
CA ILE A 143 -4.61 -6.01 -2.52
C ILE A 143 -3.31 -5.93 -1.68
N ASN A 144 -2.25 -6.61 -2.13
CA ASN A 144 -0.95 -6.58 -1.47
C ASN A 144 -0.10 -5.34 -1.83
N ASP A 145 -0.60 -4.49 -2.74
CA ASP A 145 0.02 -3.22 -3.16
C ASP A 145 -0.70 -2.01 -2.54
N GLU A 146 -0.79 -0.88 -3.27
CA GLU A 146 -1.55 0.28 -2.82
C GLU A 146 -3.06 0.00 -2.92
N SER A 147 -3.77 0.03 -1.81
CA SER A 147 -5.17 -0.35 -1.71
C SER A 147 -6.02 0.74 -1.09
N GLY A 148 -7.20 0.97 -1.68
CA GLY A 148 -8.20 1.91 -1.20
C GLY A 148 -7.94 3.36 -1.59
N LEU A 149 -9.01 4.12 -1.66
CA LEU A 149 -9.02 5.57 -1.89
C LEU A 149 -9.00 6.30 -0.55
N LEU A 150 -8.08 7.23 -0.35
CA LEU A 150 -8.07 8.10 0.83
C LEU A 150 -9.37 8.90 0.90
N ILE A 151 -10.12 8.75 2.00
CA ILE A 151 -11.41 9.45 2.24
C ILE A 151 -11.41 10.30 3.51
N ASP A 152 -10.44 10.08 4.40
CA ASP A 152 -10.26 10.86 5.62
C ASP A 152 -8.77 10.86 6.05
N GLY A 153 -8.31 11.90 6.77
CA GLY A 153 -6.92 12.05 7.19
C GLY A 153 -6.01 12.67 6.13
N PHE A 154 -6.52 13.61 5.35
CA PHE A 154 -5.80 14.29 4.24
C PHE A 154 -4.65 15.20 4.68
N GLU A 155 -4.45 15.40 5.98
CA GLU A 155 -3.57 16.46 6.52
C GLU A 155 -2.10 16.04 6.56
N THR A 156 -1.82 14.76 6.40
CA THR A 156 -0.46 14.21 6.49
C THR A 156 -0.03 13.55 5.18
N PRO A 157 1.27 13.56 4.84
CA PRO A 157 1.79 12.85 3.67
C PRO A 157 1.46 11.36 3.70
N PRO A 158 1.39 10.69 2.54
CA PRO A 158 1.25 9.25 2.49
C PRO A 158 2.54 8.55 2.90
N TYR A 159 2.42 7.43 3.60
CA TYR A 159 3.52 6.50 3.82
C TYR A 159 3.76 5.63 2.59
N LEU A 160 4.86 4.90 2.58
CA LEU A 160 5.20 3.95 1.50
C LEU A 160 4.04 2.97 1.25
N MET A 161 3.67 2.77 -0.01
CA MET A 161 2.55 1.92 -0.45
C MET A 161 1.18 2.32 0.13
N MET A 162 0.98 3.60 0.44
CA MET A 162 -0.32 4.15 0.83
C MET A 162 -0.72 5.23 -0.17
N GLY A 163 -1.99 5.18 -0.60
CA GLY A 163 -2.53 6.11 -1.59
C GLY A 163 -2.63 7.53 -1.05
N HIS A 164 -2.63 8.49 -1.96
CA HIS A 164 -2.97 9.89 -1.72
C HIS A 164 -4.04 10.32 -2.71
N ALA A 165 -5.01 11.09 -2.27
CA ALA A 165 -6.11 11.53 -3.13
C ALA A 165 -6.65 12.88 -2.68
N PRO A 166 -7.15 13.71 -3.62
CA PRO A 166 -7.95 14.88 -3.29
C PRO A 166 -9.31 14.51 -2.70
N ARG A 167 -9.88 15.39 -1.88
CA ARG A 167 -11.17 15.15 -1.18
C ARG A 167 -12.34 14.86 -2.13
N PHE A 168 -12.33 15.42 -3.33
CA PHE A 168 -13.41 15.27 -4.30
C PHE A 168 -13.47 13.89 -4.95
N TYR A 169 -12.41 13.09 -4.92
CA TYR A 169 -12.38 11.75 -5.55
C TYR A 169 -13.50 10.85 -5.04
N ARG A 170 -13.75 10.86 -3.73
CA ARG A 170 -14.84 10.09 -3.15
C ARG A 170 -16.19 10.39 -3.84
N VAL A 171 -16.54 11.68 -3.95
CA VAL A 171 -17.80 12.12 -4.57
C VAL A 171 -17.86 11.68 -6.04
N ARG A 172 -16.75 11.88 -6.78
CA ARG A 172 -16.68 11.50 -8.20
C ARG A 172 -16.81 9.98 -8.43
N VAL A 173 -16.28 9.17 -7.54
CA VAL A 173 -16.42 7.69 -7.58
C VAL A 173 -17.87 7.29 -7.26
N GLU A 174 -18.47 7.87 -6.22
CA GLU A 174 -19.85 7.63 -5.83
C GLU A 174 -20.85 8.05 -6.94
N GLU A 175 -20.61 9.16 -7.65
CA GLU A 175 -21.38 9.59 -8.83
C GLU A 175 -21.36 8.58 -9.98
N ARG A 176 -20.37 7.67 -10.04
CA ARG A 176 -20.33 6.58 -11.02
C ARG A 176 -21.10 5.32 -10.58
N GLY A 177 -21.84 5.41 -9.48
CA GLY A 177 -22.64 4.32 -8.93
C GLY A 177 -21.83 3.32 -8.09
N TYR A 178 -20.59 3.66 -7.74
CA TYR A 178 -19.81 2.86 -6.81
C TYR A 178 -20.27 3.10 -5.38
N ARG A 179 -20.31 2.03 -4.59
CA ARG A 179 -20.63 2.07 -3.16
C ARG A 179 -19.47 1.52 -2.34
N LYS A 180 -19.50 1.76 -1.04
CA LYS A 180 -18.52 1.21 -0.10
C LYS A 180 -18.54 -0.32 -0.13
N ALA A 181 -17.37 -0.93 -0.37
CA ALA A 181 -17.12 -2.34 -0.12
C ALA A 181 -16.48 -2.54 1.26
N ARG A 182 -15.38 -1.83 1.55
CA ARG A 182 -14.65 -1.92 2.83
C ARG A 182 -13.92 -0.63 3.15
N ASP A 183 -13.80 -0.32 4.44
CA ASP A 183 -12.88 0.70 4.95
C ASP A 183 -11.62 0.06 5.53
N LEU A 184 -10.49 0.70 5.27
CA LEU A 184 -9.15 0.32 5.69
C LEU A 184 -8.64 1.44 6.59
N ILE A 185 -8.36 1.15 7.85
CA ILE A 185 -8.02 2.14 8.86
C ILE A 185 -6.50 2.17 9.06
N ALA A 186 -5.90 3.34 9.02
CA ALA A 186 -4.51 3.57 9.41
C ALA A 186 -4.44 4.24 10.78
N TYR A 187 -3.42 3.88 11.53
CA TYR A 187 -3.19 4.38 12.89
C TYR A 187 -1.85 5.10 12.98
N ALA A 188 -1.86 6.29 13.56
CA ALA A 188 -0.64 6.96 13.99
C ALA A 188 -0.15 6.36 15.32
N PHE A 189 1.14 6.13 15.40
CA PHE A 189 1.78 5.54 16.56
C PHE A 189 3.04 6.33 16.95
N ASP A 190 3.11 6.76 18.19
CA ASP A 190 4.29 7.42 18.76
C ASP A 190 5.30 6.36 19.21
N VAL A 191 6.39 6.23 18.47
CA VAL A 191 7.46 5.25 18.74
C VAL A 191 8.22 5.58 20.02
N MET A 192 8.30 6.88 20.38
CA MET A 192 9.05 7.35 21.54
C MET A 192 8.25 7.27 22.84
N ALA A 193 6.94 7.20 22.76
CA ALA A 193 6.10 7.04 23.95
C ALA A 193 6.39 5.68 24.63
N PRO A 194 6.49 5.63 25.94
CA PRO A 194 6.58 4.36 26.65
C PRO A 194 5.31 3.54 26.44
N PRO A 195 5.40 2.21 26.41
CA PRO A 195 4.20 1.38 26.27
C PRO A 195 3.24 1.69 27.45
N PRO A 196 1.92 1.78 27.17
CA PRO A 196 0.94 2.01 28.21
C PRO A 196 1.06 0.95 29.32
N PRO A 197 0.95 1.36 30.61
CA PRO A 197 1.20 0.45 31.75
C PRO A 197 0.32 -0.81 31.73
N ARG A 198 -0.88 -0.72 31.15
CA ARG A 198 -1.78 -1.86 31.00
C ARG A 198 -1.21 -2.89 30.01
N ALA A 199 -0.69 -2.42 28.86
CA ALA A 199 -0.09 -3.29 27.85
C ALA A 199 1.17 -3.96 28.39
N GLN A 200 2.03 -3.20 29.08
CA GLN A 200 3.25 -3.71 29.69
C GLN A 200 2.96 -4.79 30.74
N ARG A 201 2.09 -4.52 31.70
CA ARG A 201 1.69 -5.50 32.72
C ARG A 201 1.07 -6.76 32.12
N LEU A 202 0.27 -6.59 31.06
CA LEU A 202 -0.34 -7.73 30.37
C LEU A 202 0.73 -8.60 29.68
N LEU A 203 1.67 -7.98 28.97
CA LEU A 203 2.79 -8.67 28.31
C LEU A 203 3.64 -9.41 29.36
N GLU A 204 4.06 -8.75 30.44
CA GLU A 204 4.84 -9.37 31.53
C GLU A 204 4.13 -10.57 32.14
N ARG A 205 2.83 -10.44 32.44
CA ARG A 205 2.03 -11.51 33.02
C ARG A 205 1.88 -12.71 32.09
N LEU A 206 1.59 -12.47 30.80
CA LEU A 206 1.32 -13.53 29.82
C LEU A 206 2.61 -14.20 29.31
N SER A 207 3.75 -13.51 29.40
CA SER A 207 5.05 -14.07 28.98
C SER A 207 5.69 -14.99 30.00
N LYS A 208 5.28 -14.94 31.27
CA LYS A 208 5.86 -15.80 32.32
C LYS A 208 5.54 -17.26 32.06
N GLY A 209 6.59 -18.08 31.90
CA GLY A 209 6.48 -19.51 31.67
C GLY A 209 5.85 -19.92 30.34
N ALA A 210 5.65 -18.99 29.40
CA ALA A 210 4.96 -19.26 28.14
C ALA A 210 5.87 -19.76 27.01
N GLY A 211 7.19 -19.91 27.26
CA GLY A 211 8.16 -20.34 26.24
C GLY A 211 8.32 -19.34 25.09
N LEU A 212 8.01 -18.05 25.33
CA LEU A 212 8.04 -17.02 24.30
C LEU A 212 9.45 -16.44 24.11
N ARG A 213 9.84 -16.30 22.86
CA ARG A 213 11.06 -15.63 22.46
C ARG A 213 10.76 -14.67 21.31
N PHE A 214 11.38 -13.49 21.35
CA PHE A 214 11.28 -12.50 20.28
C PHE A 214 12.66 -12.22 19.71
N ARG A 215 12.82 -12.35 18.39
CA ARG A 215 14.08 -12.10 17.71
C ARG A 215 13.91 -11.32 16.42
N PRO A 216 14.87 -10.47 16.06
CA PRO A 216 14.91 -9.91 14.72
C PRO A 216 15.22 -10.98 13.68
N ILE A 217 14.90 -10.73 12.41
CA ILE A 217 15.30 -11.61 11.31
C ILE A 217 16.82 -11.65 11.14
N ALA A 218 17.34 -12.79 10.69
CA ALA A 218 18.75 -12.96 10.39
C ALA A 218 19.04 -12.57 8.94
N MET A 219 19.57 -11.36 8.66
CA MET A 219 19.85 -10.86 7.31
C MET A 219 20.77 -11.79 6.47
N ARG A 220 21.60 -12.60 7.12
CA ARG A 220 22.41 -13.62 6.41
C ARG A 220 21.59 -14.77 5.84
N ARG A 221 20.40 -15.02 6.40
CA ARG A 221 19.43 -16.02 5.96
C ARG A 221 18.12 -15.38 5.49
N PHE A 222 18.23 -14.19 4.87
CA PHE A 222 17.09 -13.35 4.56
C PHE A 222 15.97 -14.08 3.80
N GLU A 223 16.30 -14.92 2.84
CA GLU A 223 15.31 -15.67 2.04
C GLU A 223 14.53 -16.69 2.89
N GLN A 224 15.21 -17.37 3.81
CA GLN A 224 14.55 -18.30 4.73
C GLN A 224 13.66 -17.57 5.74
N GLU A 225 14.15 -16.44 6.28
CA GLU A 225 13.36 -15.60 7.19
C GLU A 225 12.14 -14.99 6.48
N LEU A 226 12.31 -14.56 5.22
CA LEU A 226 11.20 -14.07 4.41
C LEU A 226 10.15 -15.14 4.19
N GLN A 227 10.55 -16.37 3.87
CA GLN A 227 9.62 -17.50 3.77
C GLN A 227 8.87 -17.73 5.08
N THR A 228 9.56 -17.70 6.22
CA THR A 228 8.94 -17.82 7.55
C THR A 228 7.91 -16.72 7.80
N VAL A 229 8.21 -15.47 7.43
CA VAL A 229 7.29 -14.33 7.54
C VAL A 229 6.05 -14.55 6.68
N VAL A 230 6.24 -14.97 5.42
CA VAL A 230 5.13 -15.22 4.48
C VAL A 230 4.29 -16.42 4.92
N ASP A 231 4.88 -17.46 5.47
CA ASP A 231 4.14 -18.62 5.98
C ASP A 231 3.24 -18.22 7.17
N ILE A 232 3.73 -17.35 8.07
CA ILE A 232 2.92 -16.81 9.16
C ILE A 232 1.83 -15.88 8.60
N PHE A 233 2.16 -15.04 7.60
CA PHE A 233 1.21 -14.15 6.95
C PHE A 233 0.07 -14.92 6.28
N ASN A 234 0.39 -15.91 5.47
CA ASN A 234 -0.60 -16.73 4.78
C ASN A 234 -1.52 -17.49 5.75
N ASP A 235 -0.97 -18.00 6.86
CA ASP A 235 -1.76 -18.63 7.93
C ASP A 235 -2.66 -17.59 8.62
N ALA A 236 -2.08 -16.51 9.10
CA ALA A 236 -2.77 -15.52 9.94
C ALA A 236 -3.88 -14.74 9.22
N TRP A 237 -3.72 -14.49 7.90
CA TRP A 237 -4.59 -13.61 7.12
C TRP A 237 -5.51 -14.32 6.14
N SER A 238 -5.45 -15.65 6.05
CA SER A 238 -6.19 -16.42 5.05
C SER A 238 -7.71 -16.22 5.09
N ASP A 239 -8.28 -15.79 6.20
CA ASP A 239 -9.72 -15.53 6.33
C ASP A 239 -10.09 -14.03 6.15
N ASN A 240 -9.08 -13.18 5.90
CA ASN A 240 -9.33 -11.76 5.68
C ASN A 240 -10.06 -11.53 4.35
N TRP A 241 -10.90 -10.49 4.32
CA TRP A 241 -11.57 -10.04 3.12
C TRP A 241 -10.59 -9.79 1.97
N ALA A 242 -10.93 -10.27 0.79
CA ALA A 242 -10.15 -10.17 -0.46
C ALA A 242 -8.70 -10.67 -0.37
N PHE A 243 -8.34 -11.47 0.65
CA PHE A 243 -7.01 -12.02 0.79
C PHE A 243 -6.64 -12.91 -0.41
N VAL A 244 -5.50 -12.63 -1.03
CA VAL A 244 -4.87 -13.48 -2.05
C VAL A 244 -3.48 -13.84 -1.55
N PRO A 245 -3.13 -15.14 -1.43
CA PRO A 245 -1.80 -15.55 -1.02
C PRO A 245 -0.76 -15.16 -2.08
N MET A 246 0.39 -14.67 -1.61
CA MET A 246 1.51 -14.37 -2.52
C MET A 246 2.11 -15.65 -3.08
N THR A 247 2.37 -15.67 -4.37
CA THR A 247 3.10 -16.76 -5.03
C THR A 247 4.58 -16.77 -4.62
N PRO A 248 5.28 -17.91 -4.73
CA PRO A 248 6.72 -17.94 -4.47
C PRO A 248 7.54 -16.97 -5.33
N ALA A 249 7.07 -16.67 -6.54
CA ALA A 249 7.70 -15.70 -7.44
C ALA A 249 7.53 -14.26 -6.92
N GLU A 250 6.34 -13.88 -6.47
CA GLU A 250 6.06 -12.58 -5.84
C GLU A 250 6.83 -12.39 -4.55
N VAL A 251 6.92 -13.42 -3.71
CA VAL A 251 7.74 -13.38 -2.48
C VAL A 251 9.21 -13.11 -2.80
N ARG A 252 9.77 -13.78 -3.79
CA ARG A 252 11.15 -13.52 -4.23
C ARG A 252 11.33 -12.13 -4.83
N TYR A 253 10.38 -11.66 -5.62
CA TYR A 253 10.39 -10.32 -6.20
C TYR A 253 10.34 -9.25 -5.10
N MET A 254 9.41 -9.36 -4.18
CA MET A 254 9.29 -8.48 -3.01
C MET A 254 10.58 -8.49 -2.18
N GLY A 255 11.11 -9.67 -1.88
CA GLY A 255 12.35 -9.82 -1.13
C GLY A 255 13.54 -9.10 -1.77
N ARG A 256 13.72 -9.23 -3.09
CA ARG A 256 14.79 -8.50 -3.82
C ARG A 256 14.63 -6.98 -3.71
N ASN A 257 13.40 -6.49 -3.79
CA ASN A 257 13.12 -5.05 -3.74
C ASN A 257 13.23 -4.47 -2.32
N LEU A 258 12.86 -5.25 -1.29
CA LEU A 258 12.90 -4.78 0.09
C LEU A 258 14.26 -4.96 0.76
N LYS A 259 15.02 -6.03 0.45
CA LYS A 259 16.32 -6.32 1.08
C LYS A 259 17.29 -5.13 1.11
N PRO A 260 17.42 -4.30 0.05
CA PRO A 260 18.32 -3.15 0.06
C PRO A 260 17.93 -2.07 1.08
N ILE A 261 16.65 -1.94 1.43
CA ILE A 261 16.15 -0.89 2.32
C ILE A 261 15.97 -1.37 3.76
N LEU A 262 15.92 -2.68 4.00
CA LEU A 262 15.71 -3.27 5.32
C LEU A 262 17.01 -3.44 6.12
N ARG A 263 16.85 -3.48 7.45
CA ARG A 263 17.81 -3.97 8.44
C ARG A 263 17.13 -5.06 9.26
N ALA A 264 17.90 -5.88 9.98
CA ALA A 264 17.37 -6.98 10.78
C ALA A 264 16.20 -6.56 11.69
N GLY A 265 16.33 -5.44 12.37
CA GLY A 265 15.31 -4.96 13.30
C GLY A 265 14.04 -4.37 12.68
N HIS A 266 13.93 -4.30 11.34
CA HIS A 266 12.68 -3.94 10.69
C HIS A 266 11.66 -5.10 10.68
N ALA A 267 12.11 -6.34 10.88
CA ALA A 267 11.22 -7.48 10.98
C ALA A 267 11.57 -8.34 12.20
N TRP A 268 10.54 -8.75 12.93
CA TRP A 268 10.68 -9.58 14.13
C TRP A 268 9.80 -10.81 14.05
N ILE A 269 10.30 -11.89 14.59
CA ILE A 269 9.61 -13.18 14.73
C ILE A 269 9.43 -13.47 16.21
N GLY A 270 8.19 -13.73 16.59
CA GLY A 270 7.80 -14.28 17.88
C GLY A 270 7.75 -15.80 17.80
N GLU A 271 8.44 -16.48 18.68
CA GLU A 271 8.54 -17.94 18.75
C GLU A 271 7.86 -18.46 20.01
N VAL A 272 7.26 -19.63 19.92
CA VAL A 272 6.78 -20.44 21.05
C VAL A 272 7.55 -21.74 21.07
N ASP A 273 8.29 -21.98 22.13
CA ASP A 273 9.11 -23.19 22.29
C ASP A 273 10.04 -23.44 21.07
N GLY A 274 10.60 -22.35 20.53
CA GLY A 274 11.48 -22.33 19.35
C GLY A 274 10.78 -22.37 17.98
N ALA A 275 9.46 -22.54 17.93
CA ALA A 275 8.70 -22.56 16.67
C ALA A 275 8.16 -21.15 16.33
N PRO A 276 8.32 -20.65 15.07
CA PRO A 276 7.77 -19.38 14.63
C PRO A 276 6.24 -19.34 14.73
N ALA A 277 5.72 -18.36 15.48
CA ALA A 277 4.31 -18.25 15.85
C ALA A 277 3.69 -16.87 15.54
N ALA A 278 4.50 -15.82 15.52
CA ALA A 278 4.06 -14.47 15.20
C ALA A 278 5.15 -13.73 14.40
N MET A 279 4.73 -12.72 13.67
CA MET A 279 5.66 -11.85 12.96
C MET A 279 5.17 -10.39 12.97
N THR A 280 6.12 -9.47 12.81
CA THR A 280 5.85 -8.09 12.40
C THR A 280 6.91 -7.64 11.41
N VAL A 281 6.49 -6.84 10.44
CA VAL A 281 7.37 -6.20 9.47
C VAL A 281 7.10 -4.72 9.46
N THR A 282 8.16 -3.93 9.55
CA THR A 282 8.12 -2.48 9.36
C THR A 282 8.99 -2.09 8.17
N LEU A 283 8.61 -1.02 7.50
CA LEU A 283 9.36 -0.42 6.40
C LEU A 283 9.79 0.99 6.81
N PRO A 284 11.04 1.38 6.53
CA PRO A 284 11.40 2.79 6.67
C PRO A 284 10.52 3.62 5.74
N ASN A 285 10.11 4.80 6.15
CA ASN A 285 9.30 5.66 5.28
C ASN A 285 10.15 6.20 4.10
N VAL A 286 10.19 5.44 3.02
CA VAL A 286 10.93 5.81 1.80
C VAL A 286 10.40 7.12 1.22
N ASN A 287 9.10 7.43 1.38
CA ASN A 287 8.53 8.68 0.92
C ASN A 287 9.21 9.90 1.57
N GLU A 288 9.55 9.81 2.88
CA GLU A 288 10.37 10.81 3.58
C GLU A 288 11.76 10.96 2.91
N ALA A 289 12.34 9.85 2.50
CA ALA A 289 13.68 9.82 1.94
C ALA A 289 13.76 10.33 0.49
N ILE A 290 12.65 10.26 -0.28
CA ILE A 290 12.59 10.65 -1.70
C ILE A 290 11.84 11.96 -1.97
N ALA A 291 11.25 12.59 -0.96
CA ALA A 291 10.33 13.72 -1.11
C ALA A 291 10.86 14.87 -1.99
N ASP A 292 12.17 15.11 -1.96
CA ASP A 292 12.84 16.18 -2.71
C ASP A 292 13.55 15.70 -3.99
N LEU A 293 13.40 14.42 -4.37
CA LEU A 293 14.05 13.86 -5.55
C LEU A 293 13.25 14.06 -6.85
N GLY A 294 11.99 14.52 -6.75
CA GLY A 294 11.12 14.71 -7.91
C GLY A 294 10.98 13.43 -8.78
N GLY A 295 10.97 12.26 -8.15
CA GLY A 295 10.85 10.96 -8.80
C GLY A 295 12.10 10.48 -9.56
N ARG A 296 13.27 11.14 -9.38
CA ARG A 296 14.50 10.88 -10.14
C ARG A 296 15.63 10.40 -9.23
N LEU A 297 16.34 9.35 -9.66
CA LEU A 297 17.53 8.83 -8.98
C LEU A 297 18.84 9.32 -9.59
N LEU A 298 18.85 9.71 -10.86
CA LEU A 298 20.03 10.19 -11.54
C LEU A 298 20.09 11.73 -11.58
N PRO A 299 21.29 12.33 -11.53
CA PRO A 299 22.59 11.67 -11.41
C PRO A 299 22.97 11.24 -9.98
N PHE A 300 22.56 11.95 -8.92
CA PHE A 300 23.02 11.69 -7.53
C PHE A 300 21.91 11.30 -6.55
N GLY A 301 20.66 11.24 -6.99
CA GLY A 301 19.51 10.90 -6.15
C GLY A 301 19.61 9.52 -5.49
N TRP A 302 20.22 8.54 -6.18
CA TRP A 302 20.46 7.20 -5.63
C TRP A 302 21.42 7.21 -4.43
N ALA A 303 22.51 8.00 -4.50
CA ALA A 303 23.46 8.09 -3.39
C ALA A 303 22.82 8.79 -2.17
N LYS A 304 22.04 9.86 -2.42
CA LYS A 304 21.27 10.57 -1.39
C LYS A 304 20.24 9.65 -0.72
N LEU A 305 19.52 8.84 -1.50
CA LEU A 305 18.58 7.86 -1.00
C LEU A 305 19.27 6.80 -0.13
N LEU A 306 20.34 6.18 -0.61
CA LEU A 306 21.10 5.19 0.15
C LEU A 306 21.65 5.77 1.46
N TRP A 307 22.23 6.97 1.42
CA TRP A 307 22.73 7.63 2.63
C TRP A 307 21.60 7.86 3.64
N ARG A 308 20.44 8.35 3.17
CA ARG A 308 19.27 8.57 4.05
C ARG A 308 18.76 7.28 4.67
N LEU A 309 18.68 6.19 3.91
CA LEU A 309 18.15 4.92 4.42
C LEU A 309 19.15 4.13 5.26
N LYS A 310 20.46 4.20 4.95
CA LYS A 310 21.46 3.34 5.60
C LYS A 310 22.29 4.06 6.66
N VAL A 311 22.48 5.38 6.56
CA VAL A 311 23.32 6.14 7.48
C VAL A 311 22.47 7.01 8.40
N ARG A 312 21.69 7.95 7.83
CA ARG A 312 20.87 8.88 8.62
C ARG A 312 19.69 8.20 9.31
N GLY A 313 19.06 7.21 8.67
CA GLY A 313 17.77 6.66 9.08
C GLY A 313 16.60 7.57 8.66
N THR A 314 15.38 7.02 8.73
CA THR A 314 14.12 7.77 8.58
C THR A 314 13.55 8.09 9.96
N ARG A 315 12.84 9.21 10.07
CA ARG A 315 12.18 9.62 11.33
C ARG A 315 10.85 8.89 11.52
N SER A 316 10.33 8.33 10.45
CA SER A 316 9.07 7.63 10.44
C SER A 316 9.19 6.25 9.78
N ALA A 317 8.31 5.33 10.15
CA ALA A 317 8.23 3.98 9.61
C ALA A 317 6.77 3.59 9.36
N ARG A 318 6.54 2.60 8.50
CA ARG A 318 5.23 1.97 8.33
C ARG A 318 5.30 0.52 8.78
N MET A 319 4.27 0.05 9.47
CA MET A 319 4.05 -1.37 9.78
C MET A 319 2.94 -1.92 8.86
N PRO A 320 3.27 -2.47 7.69
CA PRO A 320 2.29 -3.05 6.79
C PRO A 320 1.82 -4.44 7.23
N LEU A 321 2.65 -5.19 7.96
CA LEU A 321 2.36 -6.58 8.32
C LEU A 321 2.58 -6.83 9.80
N MET A 322 1.59 -7.41 10.43
CA MET A 322 1.65 -8.07 11.72
C MET A 322 0.72 -9.27 11.69
N GLY A 323 1.17 -10.41 12.18
CA GLY A 323 0.36 -11.62 12.21
C GLY A 323 0.75 -12.55 13.35
N VAL A 324 -0.26 -13.24 13.86
CA VAL A 324 -0.12 -14.34 14.83
C VAL A 324 -0.79 -15.56 14.22
N ARG A 325 -0.11 -16.72 14.21
CA ARG A 325 -0.67 -17.95 13.64
C ARG A 325 -2.04 -18.27 14.23
N LYS A 326 -2.96 -18.75 13.39
CA LYS A 326 -4.37 -19.03 13.75
C LYS A 326 -4.52 -19.83 15.03
N LYS A 327 -3.69 -20.85 15.24
CA LYS A 327 -3.74 -21.70 16.45
C LYS A 327 -3.53 -20.95 17.78
N TYR A 328 -3.01 -19.72 17.72
CA TYR A 328 -2.82 -18.88 18.91
C TYR A 328 -3.78 -17.69 18.95
N GLN A 329 -4.52 -17.39 17.87
CA GLN A 329 -5.50 -16.29 17.86
C GLN A 329 -6.59 -16.55 18.90
N GLY A 330 -7.09 -15.47 19.51
CA GLY A 330 -8.09 -15.55 20.56
C GLY A 330 -7.60 -16.11 21.91
N THR A 331 -6.30 -16.43 22.04
CA THR A 331 -5.73 -16.97 23.28
C THR A 331 -4.85 -15.94 24.00
N PRO A 332 -4.63 -16.11 25.34
CA PRO A 332 -3.68 -15.27 26.07
C PRO A 332 -2.26 -15.32 25.48
N LYS A 333 -1.82 -16.49 25.00
CA LYS A 333 -0.52 -16.65 24.35
C LYS A 333 -0.42 -15.87 23.06
N GLY A 334 -1.50 -15.82 22.26
CA GLY A 334 -1.58 -15.00 21.04
C GLY A 334 -1.52 -13.51 21.33
N ALA A 335 -2.19 -13.05 22.39
CA ALA A 335 -2.10 -11.65 22.83
C ALA A 335 -0.68 -11.28 23.26
N ALA A 336 0.01 -12.17 24.00
CA ALA A 336 1.42 -11.98 24.39
C ALA A 336 2.35 -11.92 23.17
N LEU A 337 2.14 -12.79 22.18
CA LEU A 337 2.89 -12.80 20.92
C LEU A 337 2.72 -11.48 20.17
N ALA A 338 1.48 -11.01 19.99
CA ALA A 338 1.20 -9.75 19.31
C ALA A 338 1.84 -8.55 20.02
N LEU A 339 1.63 -8.42 21.33
CA LEU A 339 2.23 -7.35 22.14
C LEU A 339 3.76 -7.41 22.13
N GLY A 340 4.32 -8.60 22.22
CA GLY A 340 5.76 -8.82 22.25
C GLY A 340 6.46 -8.43 20.95
N VAL A 341 5.92 -8.80 19.77
CA VAL A 341 6.52 -8.40 18.49
C VAL A 341 6.35 -6.90 18.22
N ILE A 342 5.24 -6.29 18.66
CA ILE A 342 5.03 -4.82 18.57
C ILE A 342 6.06 -4.11 19.43
N GLU A 343 6.24 -4.52 20.70
CA GLU A 343 7.19 -3.88 21.62
C GLU A 343 8.63 -4.07 21.18
N ALA A 344 8.98 -5.24 20.68
CA ALA A 344 10.32 -5.52 20.17
C ALA A 344 10.69 -4.61 18.99
N VAL A 345 9.79 -4.46 18.02
CA VAL A 345 10.03 -3.58 16.86
C VAL A 345 9.97 -2.11 17.25
N ARG A 346 9.08 -1.70 18.17
CA ARG A 346 9.02 -0.34 18.70
C ARG A 346 10.34 0.05 19.37
N GLY A 347 10.83 -0.79 20.30
CA GLY A 347 12.08 -0.57 21.00
C GLY A 347 13.28 -0.44 20.06
N TRP A 348 13.32 -1.26 19.00
CA TRP A 348 14.35 -1.15 17.99
C TRP A 348 14.27 0.19 17.23
N HIS A 349 13.09 0.60 16.80
CA HIS A 349 12.88 1.86 16.09
C HIS A 349 13.21 3.07 16.96
N ALA A 350 12.81 3.07 18.24
CA ALA A 350 13.13 4.12 19.19
C ALA A 350 14.66 4.28 19.36
N ALA A 351 15.38 3.15 19.50
CA ALA A 351 16.85 3.14 19.61
C ALA A 351 17.56 3.59 18.32
N HIS A 352 16.87 3.58 17.16
CA HIS A 352 17.42 3.99 15.86
C HIS A 352 16.87 5.33 15.34
N GLY A 353 16.24 6.13 16.23
CA GLY A 353 15.87 7.51 15.95
C GLY A 353 14.53 7.72 15.22
N ALA A 354 13.75 6.68 14.99
CA ALA A 354 12.39 6.85 14.53
C ALA A 354 11.51 7.44 15.65
N LYS A 355 10.65 8.39 15.30
CA LYS A 355 9.77 9.08 16.23
C LYS A 355 8.33 8.63 16.14
N GLU A 356 7.91 8.26 14.92
CA GLU A 356 6.53 7.92 14.62
C GLU A 356 6.44 6.74 13.66
N ALA A 357 5.33 6.03 13.71
CA ALA A 357 5.02 5.00 12.77
C ALA A 357 3.53 5.07 12.35
N GLU A 358 3.25 4.61 11.13
CA GLU A 358 1.89 4.32 10.69
C GLU A 358 1.67 2.81 10.71
N LEU A 359 0.66 2.37 11.47
CA LEU A 359 0.22 0.98 11.49
C LEU A 359 -0.93 0.88 10.49
N SER A 360 -0.65 0.39 9.30
CA SER A 360 -1.62 0.46 8.20
C SER A 360 -1.44 -0.68 7.20
N TRP A 361 -2.52 -1.10 6.64
CA TRP A 361 -3.92 -0.80 6.96
C TRP A 361 -4.56 -1.96 7.73
N VAL A 362 -5.61 -1.67 8.45
CA VAL A 362 -6.41 -2.67 9.19
C VAL A 362 -7.84 -2.61 8.66
N LEU A 363 -8.40 -3.76 8.30
CA LEU A 363 -9.81 -3.89 7.90
C LEU A 363 -10.72 -3.40 9.03
N GLU A 364 -11.78 -2.65 8.70
CA GLU A 364 -12.70 -2.04 9.69
C GLU A 364 -13.36 -3.05 10.63
N ASP A 365 -13.52 -4.29 10.20
CA ASP A 365 -14.14 -5.38 10.97
C ASP A 365 -13.12 -6.25 11.74
N ASN A 366 -11.81 -5.99 11.62
CA ASN A 366 -10.80 -6.71 12.38
C ASN A 366 -10.65 -6.15 13.81
N LEU A 367 -11.72 -6.31 14.62
CA LEU A 367 -11.80 -5.78 15.98
C LEU A 367 -10.62 -6.19 16.88
N PRO A 368 -10.13 -7.46 16.87
CA PRO A 368 -8.99 -7.85 17.69
C PRO A 368 -7.72 -7.04 17.40
N THR A 369 -7.45 -6.75 16.13
CA THR A 369 -6.29 -5.95 15.75
C THR A 369 -6.47 -4.48 16.16
N HIS A 370 -7.67 -3.92 16.00
CA HIS A 370 -7.99 -2.57 16.47
C HIS A 370 -7.78 -2.44 17.99
N ASP A 371 -8.21 -3.41 18.78
CA ASP A 371 -8.07 -3.39 20.23
C ASP A 371 -6.61 -3.47 20.68
N ILE A 372 -5.80 -4.31 20.03
CA ILE A 372 -4.36 -4.38 20.30
C ILE A 372 -3.68 -3.06 19.96
N ILE A 373 -3.97 -2.47 18.78
CA ILE A 373 -3.37 -1.19 18.38
C ILE A 373 -3.73 -0.08 19.34
N ARG A 374 -5.00 0.04 19.75
CA ARG A 374 -5.44 1.02 20.75
C ARG A 374 -4.79 0.78 22.12
N MET A 375 -4.67 -0.50 22.52
CA MET A 375 -4.03 -0.89 23.78
C MET A 375 -2.56 -0.44 23.85
N VAL A 376 -1.83 -0.47 22.73
CA VAL A 376 -0.44 -0.02 22.67
C VAL A 376 -0.30 1.49 22.42
N GLY A 377 -1.40 2.23 22.30
CA GLY A 377 -1.40 3.69 22.14
C GLY A 377 -1.59 4.21 20.71
N GLY A 378 -1.89 3.33 19.76
CA GLY A 378 -2.21 3.75 18.39
C GLY A 378 -3.53 4.52 18.30
N ARG A 379 -3.58 5.56 17.47
CA ARG A 379 -4.75 6.43 17.25
C ARG A 379 -5.12 6.43 15.77
N PRO A 380 -6.41 6.23 15.40
CA PRO A 380 -6.85 6.33 14.01
C PRO A 380 -6.40 7.69 13.41
N CYS A 381 -5.87 7.68 12.21
CA CYS A 381 -5.36 8.88 11.55
C CYS A 381 -5.78 9.03 10.09
N LYS A 382 -6.04 7.91 9.39
CA LYS A 382 -6.52 7.94 8.01
C LYS A 382 -7.52 6.82 7.78
N THR A 383 -8.44 7.06 6.86
CA THR A 383 -9.35 6.04 6.34
C THR A 383 -9.20 5.97 4.83
N TYR A 384 -9.03 4.76 4.34
CA TYR A 384 -9.05 4.45 2.92
C TYR A 384 -10.27 3.58 2.64
N ARG A 385 -10.95 3.82 1.52
CA ARG A 385 -12.14 3.08 1.14
C ARG A 385 -11.91 2.29 -0.13
N VAL A 386 -12.24 1.03 -0.08
CA VAL A 386 -12.44 0.22 -1.28
C VAL A 386 -13.91 0.31 -1.66
N PHE A 387 -14.14 0.59 -2.93
CA PHE A 387 -15.47 0.70 -3.54
C PHE A 387 -15.77 -0.51 -4.41
N GLU A 388 -17.05 -0.76 -4.64
CA GLU A 388 -17.53 -1.79 -5.56
C GLU A 388 -18.74 -1.30 -6.35
N LYS A 389 -18.92 -1.88 -7.54
CA LYS A 389 -20.09 -1.67 -8.40
C LYS A 389 -20.39 -2.94 -9.18
N GLU A 390 -21.66 -3.34 -9.23
CA GLU A 390 -22.09 -4.41 -10.13
C GLU A 390 -22.05 -3.92 -11.58
N LEU A 391 -21.48 -4.74 -12.45
CA LEU A 391 -21.36 -4.48 -13.88
C LEU A 391 -22.54 -5.15 -14.61
N THR A 392 -23.60 -4.40 -14.81
CA THR A 392 -24.77 -4.83 -15.62
C THR A 392 -24.50 -4.72 -17.10
#